data_06c419793a4793d9914bf8718cf735b6
#
_entry.id   06c419793a4793d9914bf8718cf735b6
#
_cell.length_a   1.000
_cell.length_b   1.000
_cell.length_c   1.000
_cell.angle_alpha   90.00
_cell.angle_beta   90.00
_cell.angle_gamma   90.00
#
_symmetry.space_group_name_H-M   'P 1'
#
loop_
_entity.id
_entity.type
_entity.pdbx_description
1 polymer ?
#
loop_
_entity_poly.entity_id
_entity_poly.type
_entity_poly.pdbx_seq_one_letter_code
_entity_poly.pdbx_strand_id
1 'polypeptide(L)'
;MRSVLWGLYQLATGVALAVAGPFLLARRGSHYLPTLPGRLGRVSGPAATRGALWLHAVSVGEVGVAATLAKALPPDLPLLVTTVTPTGQERARAAFAAFGDRAEVAYLPFDLGFAVQRFFRRHEPRALVLVEGDYWPLLLREARRRGLPVAVVNGRVGDRGFGRMRRLRAFLGPLFGAVSRFGVQAAGDRDRLVELGIEAGRITITGNLKYESPEPAAKPELESALRQAAGGRPLLVAGSTMAGEEGPVLDAFLEAGGEGRALLVLAPRHPERWNEVDELLRTRGAGHVRRTALAAPEGRPAVVLLDSLGELAGLYRLAAAAFIGGTLVPTGGHNPLEAARFGVPIAVGPSMHNFREMAAAFDRTGAWRRVADAGELAAAWRDWLEDPEDARETGRRGLQLVEENRGALARTLEMLGPLLGHDV
;
A
#
# COMPACT_ATOMS: atom_id res chain seq x y z
N MET A 1 -2.91 22.45 36.06
CA MET A 1 -3.50 21.18 35.59
C MET A 1 -2.88 20.63 34.29
N ARG A 2 -2.75 21.40 33.21
CA ARG A 2 -2.14 20.91 31.92
C ARG A 2 -0.65 20.53 32.05
N SER A 3 0.18 21.26 32.78
CA SER A 3 1.61 20.94 32.98
C SER A 3 1.84 19.63 33.74
N VAL A 4 0.98 19.33 34.71
CA VAL A 4 1.03 18.10 35.51
C VAL A 4 0.73 16.88 34.65
N LEU A 5 -0.31 16.96 33.79
CA LEU A 5 -0.66 15.87 32.86
C LEU A 5 0.51 15.52 31.88
N TRP A 6 1.22 16.53 31.41
CA TRP A 6 2.40 16.32 30.55
C TRP A 6 3.57 15.70 31.31
N GLY A 7 3.78 16.11 32.57
CA GLY A 7 4.79 15.48 33.43
C GLY A 7 4.46 14.00 33.70
N LEU A 8 3.21 13.70 34.02
CA LEU A 8 2.71 12.33 34.23
C LEU A 8 2.85 11.47 32.96
N TYR A 9 2.52 12.02 31.80
CA TYR A 9 2.71 11.30 30.52
C TYR A 9 4.17 10.99 30.26
N GLN A 10 5.09 11.95 30.44
CA GLN A 10 6.53 11.73 30.26
C GLN A 10 7.07 10.69 31.25
N LEU A 11 6.64 10.75 32.51
CA LEU A 11 7.03 9.79 33.53
C LEU A 11 6.51 8.38 33.15
N ALA A 12 5.24 8.26 32.77
CA ALA A 12 4.64 6.99 32.36
C ALA A 12 5.36 6.39 31.13
N THR A 13 5.65 7.22 30.13
CA THR A 13 6.40 6.79 28.93
C THR A 13 7.83 6.37 29.29
N GLY A 14 8.50 7.13 30.15
CA GLY A 14 9.85 6.79 30.63
C GLY A 14 9.87 5.48 31.41
N VAL A 15 8.91 5.27 32.33
CA VAL A 15 8.76 4.02 33.09
C VAL A 15 8.43 2.86 32.14
N ALA A 16 7.51 3.05 31.20
CA ALA A 16 7.17 2.01 30.22
C ALA A 16 8.39 1.58 29.38
N LEU A 17 9.21 2.53 28.94
CA LEU A 17 10.45 2.24 28.23
C LEU A 17 11.50 1.57 29.12
N ALA A 18 11.62 1.97 30.38
CA ALA A 18 12.55 1.38 31.35
C ALA A 18 12.17 -0.07 31.69
N VAL A 19 10.89 -0.38 31.77
CA VAL A 19 10.37 -1.73 32.10
C VAL A 19 10.32 -2.63 30.87
N ALA A 20 9.72 -2.16 29.77
CA ALA A 20 9.55 -2.94 28.55
C ALA A 20 10.85 -3.00 27.71
N GLY A 21 11.71 -1.98 27.80
CA GLY A 21 12.94 -1.88 27.04
C GLY A 21 13.89 -3.06 27.23
N PRO A 22 14.27 -3.43 28.46
CA PRO A 22 15.14 -4.58 28.71
C PRO A 22 14.57 -5.89 28.17
N PHE A 23 13.24 -6.12 28.30
CA PHE A 23 12.57 -7.31 27.78
C PHE A 23 12.57 -7.35 26.24
N LEU A 24 12.32 -6.23 25.59
CA LEU A 24 12.39 -6.12 24.13
C LEU A 24 13.83 -6.30 23.63
N LEU A 25 14.81 -5.75 24.33
CA LEU A 25 16.23 -5.91 24.03
C LEU A 25 16.70 -7.35 24.26
N ALA A 26 16.22 -8.04 25.29
CA ALA A 26 16.54 -9.45 25.53
C ALA A 26 15.99 -10.36 24.42
N ARG A 27 14.78 -10.06 23.88
CA ARG A 27 14.14 -10.88 22.84
C ARG A 27 14.55 -10.52 21.41
N ARG A 28 14.86 -9.25 21.14
CA ARG A 28 15.09 -8.72 19.79
C ARG A 28 16.26 -7.73 19.71
N GLY A 29 17.23 -7.83 20.65
CA GLY A 29 18.30 -6.87 20.84
C GLY A 29 19.15 -6.61 19.61
N SER A 30 19.46 -7.64 18.83
CA SER A 30 20.23 -7.52 17.59
C SER A 30 19.59 -6.55 16.58
N HIS A 31 18.26 -6.47 16.56
CA HIS A 31 17.51 -5.59 15.65
C HIS A 31 17.25 -4.19 16.23
N TYR A 32 17.16 -4.05 17.57
CA TYR A 32 16.75 -2.80 18.20
C TYR A 32 17.94 -1.96 18.74
N LEU A 33 19.00 -2.59 19.22
CA LEU A 33 20.17 -1.88 19.76
C LEU A 33 20.77 -0.86 18.76
N PRO A 34 20.99 -1.21 17.47
CA PRO A 34 21.52 -0.26 16.50
C PRO A 34 20.58 0.93 16.23
N THR A 35 19.28 0.81 16.56
CA THR A 35 18.29 1.86 16.32
C THR A 35 18.20 2.88 17.46
N LEU A 36 18.70 2.54 18.64
CA LEU A 36 18.57 3.38 19.84
C LEU A 36 19.13 4.80 19.68
N PRO A 37 20.34 5.02 19.11
CA PRO A 37 20.84 6.38 18.92
C PRO A 37 19.87 7.26 18.13
N GLY A 38 19.35 6.78 17.00
CA GLY A 38 18.37 7.51 16.20
C GLY A 38 17.07 7.80 16.97
N ARG A 39 16.55 6.80 17.71
CA ARG A 39 15.34 6.95 18.56
C ARG A 39 15.52 7.87 19.75
N LEU A 40 16.76 8.09 20.19
CA LEU A 40 17.12 9.09 21.20
C LEU A 40 17.43 10.46 20.57
N GLY A 41 17.13 10.63 19.29
CA GLY A 41 17.38 11.84 18.53
C GLY A 41 18.86 12.10 18.22
N ARG A 42 19.72 11.07 18.35
CA ARG A 42 21.13 11.13 17.94
C ARG A 42 21.25 10.60 16.52
N VAL A 43 21.18 11.47 15.54
CA VAL A 43 21.40 11.14 14.12
C VAL A 43 22.80 11.59 13.75
N SER A 44 23.62 10.70 13.18
CA SER A 44 24.99 10.99 12.74
C SER A 44 24.99 11.63 11.34
N GLY A 45 25.99 12.47 11.05
CA GLY A 45 26.16 13.09 9.74
C GLY A 45 25.50 14.48 9.59
N PRO A 46 25.72 15.20 8.50
CA PRO A 46 25.04 16.48 8.22
C PRO A 46 23.55 16.26 8.04
N ALA A 47 22.71 17.24 8.44
CA ALA A 47 21.30 17.22 8.12
C ALA A 47 21.15 17.51 6.62
N ALA A 48 21.01 16.48 5.81
CA ALA A 48 20.78 16.61 4.39
C ALA A 48 19.44 17.32 4.06
N THR A 49 18.54 17.40 5.06
CA THR A 49 17.13 17.73 4.87
C THR A 49 16.62 18.83 5.82
N ARG A 50 17.44 19.88 6.10
CA ARG A 50 16.90 21.08 6.78
C ARG A 50 15.80 21.71 5.94
N GLY A 51 14.68 22.09 6.59
CA GLY A 51 13.52 22.61 5.90
C GLY A 51 12.73 21.57 5.11
N ALA A 52 12.97 20.27 5.36
CA ALA A 52 12.24 19.19 4.70
C ALA A 52 10.77 19.14 5.07
N LEU A 53 9.96 18.61 4.16
CA LEU A 53 8.66 18.06 4.50
C LEU A 53 8.86 16.73 5.25
N TRP A 54 8.40 16.68 6.49
CA TRP A 54 8.50 15.48 7.31
C TRP A 54 7.30 14.57 7.11
N LEU A 55 7.49 13.40 6.49
CA LEU A 55 6.50 12.34 6.31
C LEU A 55 6.68 11.29 7.41
N HIS A 56 5.68 11.08 8.24
CA HIS A 56 5.71 10.03 9.26
C HIS A 56 4.76 8.88 8.89
N ALA A 57 5.32 7.68 8.74
CA ALA A 57 4.63 6.46 8.34
C ALA A 57 5.08 5.28 9.21
N VAL A 58 4.16 4.65 9.94
CA VAL A 58 4.49 3.61 10.93
C VAL A 58 4.62 2.23 10.31
N SER A 59 3.70 1.88 9.42
CA SER A 59 3.56 0.55 8.81
C SER A 59 4.08 0.50 7.37
N VAL A 60 4.28 -0.71 6.85
CA VAL A 60 4.65 -0.96 5.45
C VAL A 60 3.63 -0.34 4.47
N GLY A 61 2.33 -0.44 4.80
CA GLY A 61 1.26 0.16 3.98
C GLY A 61 1.31 1.68 3.96
N GLU A 62 1.55 2.31 5.11
CA GLU A 62 1.70 3.77 5.22
C GLU A 62 2.95 4.28 4.50
N VAL A 63 4.05 3.53 4.50
CA VAL A 63 5.24 3.84 3.69
C VAL A 63 4.90 3.90 2.20
N GLY A 64 4.02 3.00 1.72
CA GLY A 64 3.52 3.04 0.35
C GLY A 64 2.75 4.33 0.04
N VAL A 65 1.86 4.74 0.94
CA VAL A 65 1.12 6.01 0.85
C VAL A 65 2.08 7.22 0.85
N ALA A 66 3.05 7.23 1.77
CA ALA A 66 4.06 8.28 1.83
C ALA A 66 4.88 8.38 0.54
N ALA A 67 5.26 7.24 -0.06
CA ALA A 67 6.00 7.20 -1.32
C ALA A 67 5.15 7.67 -2.51
N THR A 68 3.85 7.33 -2.55
CA THR A 68 2.91 7.82 -3.56
C THR A 68 2.79 9.34 -3.48
N LEU A 69 2.60 9.89 -2.29
CA LEU A 69 2.56 11.33 -2.07
C LEU A 69 3.88 12.00 -2.47
N ALA A 70 5.02 11.46 -2.03
CA ALA A 70 6.35 12.02 -2.28
C ALA A 70 6.70 12.15 -3.77
N LYS A 71 6.22 11.23 -4.62
CA LYS A 71 6.42 11.26 -6.08
C LYS A 71 5.70 12.43 -6.75
N ALA A 72 4.62 12.88 -6.16
CA ALA A 72 3.80 13.98 -6.70
C ALA A 72 4.17 15.35 -6.12
N LEU A 73 5.05 15.40 -5.13
CA LEU A 73 5.57 16.65 -4.57
C LEU A 73 6.68 17.24 -5.45
N PRO A 74 6.89 18.58 -5.41
CA PRO A 74 7.94 19.26 -6.17
C PRO A 74 9.30 18.55 -6.05
N PRO A 75 10.04 18.38 -7.15
CA PRO A 75 11.27 17.58 -7.18
C PRO A 75 12.43 18.18 -6.35
N ASP A 76 12.38 19.46 -6.06
CA ASP A 76 13.34 20.21 -5.25
C ASP A 76 12.99 20.22 -3.75
N LEU A 77 11.79 19.79 -3.36
CA LEU A 77 11.36 19.74 -1.96
C LEU A 77 12.09 18.62 -1.21
N PRO A 78 12.94 18.93 -0.22
CA PRO A 78 13.60 17.89 0.56
C PRO A 78 12.61 17.15 1.45
N LEU A 79 12.85 15.85 1.64
CA LEU A 79 11.95 14.95 2.36
C LEU A 79 12.67 14.33 3.58
N LEU A 80 12.00 14.32 4.72
CA LEU A 80 12.39 13.54 5.89
C LEU A 80 11.33 12.47 6.13
N VAL A 81 11.69 11.21 6.02
CA VAL A 81 10.75 10.09 6.20
C VAL A 81 11.07 9.38 7.50
N THR A 82 10.09 9.23 8.38
CA THR A 82 10.29 8.49 9.63
C THR A 82 9.37 7.31 9.77
N THR A 83 9.91 6.23 10.33
CA THR A 83 9.19 5.00 10.65
C THR A 83 9.41 4.57 12.09
N VAL A 84 8.60 3.61 12.57
CA VAL A 84 8.71 3.11 13.94
C VAL A 84 9.34 1.71 13.98
N THR A 85 9.02 0.83 13.03
CA THR A 85 9.46 -0.57 13.04
C THR A 85 10.69 -0.81 12.15
N PRO A 86 11.55 -1.82 12.45
CA PRO A 86 12.66 -2.18 11.56
C PRO A 86 12.21 -2.54 10.14
N THR A 87 11.14 -3.32 10.00
CA THR A 87 10.56 -3.67 8.69
C THR A 87 10.01 -2.45 7.95
N GLY A 88 9.36 -1.51 8.66
CA GLY A 88 8.95 -0.23 8.09
C GLY A 88 10.12 0.60 7.62
N GLN A 89 11.22 0.61 8.38
CA GLN A 89 12.46 1.33 8.01
C GLN A 89 13.12 0.76 6.77
N GLU A 90 13.22 -0.57 6.68
CA GLU A 90 13.75 -1.27 5.51
C GLU A 90 12.90 -0.96 4.27
N ARG A 91 11.59 -1.06 4.41
CA ARG A 91 10.64 -0.71 3.33
C ARG A 91 10.76 0.76 2.91
N ALA A 92 10.90 1.68 3.87
CA ALA A 92 11.07 3.10 3.57
C ALA A 92 12.38 3.36 2.82
N ARG A 93 13.49 2.77 3.25
CA ARG A 93 14.77 2.88 2.53
C ARG A 93 14.65 2.40 1.09
N ALA A 94 14.02 1.24 0.86
CA ALA A 94 13.80 0.71 -0.48
C ALA A 94 12.89 1.62 -1.33
N ALA A 95 11.77 2.10 -0.76
CA ALA A 95 10.79 2.93 -1.46
C ALA A 95 11.32 4.34 -1.80
N PHE A 96 12.21 4.88 -0.95
CA PHE A 96 12.78 6.22 -1.11
C PHE A 96 14.18 6.23 -1.71
N ALA A 97 14.78 5.08 -2.03
CA ALA A 97 16.12 4.99 -2.64
C ALA A 97 16.23 5.80 -3.95
N ALA A 98 15.19 5.79 -4.78
CA ALA A 98 15.16 6.53 -6.04
C ALA A 98 15.15 8.07 -5.89
N PHE A 99 14.90 8.58 -4.68
CA PHE A 99 14.91 10.03 -4.40
C PHE A 99 16.33 10.55 -4.08
N GLY A 100 17.34 9.66 -3.90
CA GLY A 100 18.72 10.03 -3.61
C GLY A 100 18.83 10.95 -2.39
N ASP A 101 19.66 11.99 -2.50
CA ASP A 101 19.90 12.98 -1.43
C ASP A 101 18.70 13.85 -1.07
N ARG A 102 17.62 13.80 -1.90
CA ARG A 102 16.37 14.49 -1.62
C ARG A 102 15.64 13.92 -0.40
N ALA A 103 15.83 12.64 -0.08
CA ALA A 103 15.09 11.96 0.97
C ALA A 103 16.01 11.35 2.04
N GLU A 104 15.85 11.79 3.28
CA GLU A 104 16.47 11.17 4.45
C GLU A 104 15.46 10.24 5.13
N VAL A 105 15.86 8.99 5.40
CA VAL A 105 15.02 7.99 6.10
C VAL A 105 15.57 7.73 7.49
N ALA A 106 14.81 8.06 8.52
CA ALA A 106 15.19 7.97 9.92
C ALA A 106 14.17 7.20 10.77
N TYR A 107 14.55 6.78 11.95
CA TYR A 107 13.59 6.33 12.97
C TYR A 107 12.92 7.51 13.65
N LEU A 108 11.62 7.39 13.92
CA LEU A 108 10.93 8.33 14.79
C LEU A 108 11.62 8.35 16.17
N PRO A 109 11.92 9.52 16.76
CA PRO A 109 12.40 9.56 18.12
C PRO A 109 11.36 9.00 19.09
N PHE A 110 11.81 8.38 20.18
CA PHE A 110 10.90 8.06 21.28
C PHE A 110 10.18 9.33 21.74
N ASP A 111 8.91 9.19 22.10
CA ASP A 111 8.09 10.32 22.53
C ASP A 111 8.49 10.78 23.94
N LEU A 112 9.78 11.12 24.07
CA LEU A 112 10.43 11.70 25.22
C LEU A 112 10.85 13.14 24.90
N GLY A 113 10.57 14.08 25.78
CA GLY A 113 10.77 15.50 25.52
C GLY A 113 12.16 15.85 25.00
N PHE A 114 13.23 15.28 25.59
CA PHE A 114 14.60 15.54 25.15
C PHE A 114 14.92 14.95 23.76
N ALA A 115 14.38 13.75 23.46
CA ALA A 115 14.62 13.08 22.18
C ALA A 115 13.91 13.80 21.04
N VAL A 116 12.64 14.16 21.25
CA VAL A 116 11.84 14.94 20.32
C VAL A 116 12.47 16.31 20.06
N GLN A 117 12.85 17.06 21.10
CA GLN A 117 13.49 18.38 20.94
C GLN A 117 14.82 18.30 20.19
N ARG A 118 15.63 17.25 20.44
CA ARG A 118 16.89 17.02 19.73
C ARG A 118 16.65 16.74 18.26
N PHE A 119 15.64 15.92 17.94
CA PHE A 119 15.25 15.60 16.58
C PHE A 119 14.82 16.85 15.82
N PHE A 120 13.93 17.66 16.39
CA PHE A 120 13.48 18.92 15.79
C PHE A 120 14.63 19.93 15.58
N ARG A 121 15.58 20.03 16.52
CA ARG A 121 16.76 20.91 16.35
C ARG A 121 17.69 20.45 15.23
N ARG A 122 17.72 19.16 15.00
CA ARG A 122 18.55 18.56 13.96
C ARG A 122 17.98 18.82 12.56
N HIS A 123 16.71 18.50 12.35
CA HIS A 123 16.12 18.47 11.03
C HIS A 123 15.40 19.76 10.65
N GLU A 124 14.96 20.56 11.62
CA GLU A 124 14.25 21.84 11.40
C GLU A 124 13.21 21.72 10.27
N PRO A 125 12.25 20.77 10.36
CA PRO A 125 11.30 20.53 9.29
C PRO A 125 10.41 21.76 9.05
N ARG A 126 9.92 21.93 7.80
CA ARG A 126 8.98 23.01 7.46
C ARG A 126 7.52 22.68 7.75
N ALA A 127 7.17 21.41 7.66
CA ALA A 127 5.84 20.88 7.99
C ALA A 127 5.95 19.41 8.35
N LEU A 128 4.97 18.88 9.09
CA LEU A 128 4.85 17.47 9.45
C LEU A 128 3.57 16.89 8.85
N VAL A 129 3.70 15.81 8.13
CA VAL A 129 2.58 15.02 7.58
C VAL A 129 2.54 13.66 8.27
N LEU A 130 1.46 13.38 8.98
CA LEU A 130 1.17 12.10 9.62
C LEU A 130 0.34 11.26 8.64
N VAL A 131 0.85 10.10 8.27
CA VAL A 131 0.10 9.16 7.43
C VAL A 131 -0.84 8.34 8.32
N GLU A 132 -2.10 8.26 7.96
CA GLU A 132 -3.19 7.57 8.65
C GLU A 132 -3.51 8.05 10.08
N GLY A 133 -2.66 8.85 10.71
CA GLY A 133 -3.01 9.53 11.97
C GLY A 133 -2.44 8.90 13.23
N ASP A 134 -1.16 8.58 13.24
CA ASP A 134 -0.43 8.25 14.46
C ASP A 134 -0.09 9.51 15.27
N TYR A 135 -0.82 9.69 16.37
CA TYR A 135 -0.72 10.91 17.19
C TYR A 135 0.23 10.71 18.37
N TRP A 136 1.48 11.20 18.24
CA TRP A 136 2.49 11.17 19.29
C TRP A 136 2.41 12.45 20.14
N PRO A 137 2.03 12.36 21.43
CA PRO A 137 1.68 13.54 22.23
C PRO A 137 2.78 14.58 22.36
N LEU A 138 4.01 14.20 22.67
CA LEU A 138 5.11 15.16 22.84
C LEU A 138 5.62 15.68 21.51
N LEU A 139 5.56 14.85 20.44
CA LEU A 139 5.86 15.27 19.09
C LEU A 139 4.91 16.41 18.66
N LEU A 140 3.60 16.21 18.79
CA LEU A 140 2.59 17.22 18.44
C LEU A 140 2.68 18.47 19.32
N ARG A 141 2.96 18.30 20.61
CA ARG A 141 3.18 19.43 21.52
C ARG A 141 4.38 20.26 21.08
N GLU A 142 5.47 19.63 20.70
CA GLU A 142 6.69 20.33 20.26
C GLU A 142 6.48 21.00 18.90
N ALA A 143 5.78 20.33 17.96
CA ALA A 143 5.39 20.93 16.69
C ALA A 143 4.55 22.22 16.91
N ARG A 144 3.53 22.15 17.78
CA ARG A 144 2.73 23.32 18.13
C ARG A 144 3.56 24.43 18.78
N ARG A 145 4.49 24.09 19.72
CA ARG A 145 5.35 25.06 20.36
C ARG A 145 6.22 25.83 19.38
N ARG A 146 6.61 25.18 18.28
CA ARG A 146 7.43 25.76 17.21
C ARG A 146 6.63 26.44 16.12
N GLY A 147 5.30 26.40 16.20
CA GLY A 147 4.45 26.89 15.11
C GLY A 147 4.55 26.05 13.84
N LEU A 148 5.03 24.79 13.93
CA LEU A 148 5.17 23.92 12.79
C LEU A 148 3.79 23.48 12.29
N PRO A 149 3.46 23.66 11.00
CA PRO A 149 2.24 23.13 10.42
C PRO A 149 2.22 21.61 10.47
N VAL A 150 1.09 21.02 10.87
CA VAL A 150 0.90 19.56 10.91
C VAL A 150 -0.34 19.21 10.11
N ALA A 151 -0.24 18.22 9.21
CA ALA A 151 -1.36 17.64 8.51
C ALA A 151 -1.46 16.14 8.76
N VAL A 152 -2.67 15.61 8.69
CA VAL A 152 -2.94 14.18 8.56
C VAL A 152 -3.36 13.91 7.13
N VAL A 153 -2.78 12.90 6.48
CA VAL A 153 -3.18 12.42 5.16
C VAL A 153 -3.62 10.97 5.23
N ASN A 154 -4.54 10.58 4.36
CA ASN A 154 -5.10 9.23 4.35
C ASN A 154 -5.70 8.82 5.69
N GLY A 155 -6.21 9.80 6.47
CA GLY A 155 -6.68 9.63 7.83
C GLY A 155 -7.86 8.66 7.91
N ARG A 156 -7.82 7.76 8.90
CA ARG A 156 -8.88 6.79 9.15
C ARG A 156 -9.15 6.64 10.64
N VAL A 157 -10.42 6.58 10.98
CA VAL A 157 -10.88 6.39 12.37
C VAL A 157 -11.75 5.15 12.45
N GLY A 158 -11.14 3.97 12.68
CA GLY A 158 -11.88 2.73 12.85
C GLY A 158 -12.70 2.67 14.15
N ASP A 159 -13.72 1.80 14.23
CA ASP A 159 -14.67 1.72 15.34
C ASP A 159 -14.01 1.56 16.71
N ARG A 160 -13.03 0.64 16.81
CA ARG A 160 -12.29 0.41 18.07
C ARG A 160 -11.44 1.62 18.47
N GLY A 161 -10.84 2.27 17.48
CA GLY A 161 -10.06 3.51 17.66
C GLY A 161 -10.93 4.65 18.14
N PHE A 162 -12.06 4.86 17.49
CA PHE A 162 -13.04 5.89 17.83
C PHE A 162 -13.53 5.77 19.27
N GLY A 163 -13.98 4.57 19.70
CA GLY A 163 -14.43 4.34 21.07
C GLY A 163 -13.39 4.70 22.13
N ARG A 164 -12.10 4.41 21.85
CA ARG A 164 -10.96 4.77 22.71
C ARG A 164 -10.72 6.28 22.71
N MET A 165 -10.66 6.90 21.53
CA MET A 165 -10.44 8.34 21.38
C MET A 165 -11.56 9.15 22.06
N ARG A 166 -12.82 8.73 21.97
CA ARG A 166 -13.95 9.37 22.61
C ARG A 166 -13.84 9.39 24.15
N ARG A 167 -13.38 8.27 24.73
CA ARG A 167 -13.12 8.19 26.18
C ARG A 167 -11.99 9.13 26.62
N LEU A 168 -11.00 9.32 25.75
CA LEU A 168 -9.80 10.12 26.02
C LEU A 168 -9.89 11.54 25.43
N ARG A 169 -11.07 11.99 24.97
CA ARG A 169 -11.21 13.26 24.23
C ARG A 169 -10.68 14.48 24.96
N ALA A 170 -10.81 14.53 26.29
CA ALA A 170 -10.28 15.64 27.09
C ALA A 170 -8.74 15.75 27.03
N PHE A 171 -8.06 14.61 26.90
CA PHE A 171 -6.61 14.55 26.74
C PHE A 171 -6.20 14.77 25.27
N LEU A 172 -6.93 14.19 24.32
CA LEU A 172 -6.63 14.24 22.89
C LEU A 172 -7.00 15.58 22.23
N GLY A 173 -8.02 16.30 22.73
CA GLY A 173 -8.46 17.57 22.18
C GLY A 173 -7.32 18.60 21.99
N PRO A 174 -6.45 18.82 22.97
CA PRO A 174 -5.29 19.70 22.80
C PRO A 174 -4.27 19.20 21.74
N LEU A 175 -4.18 17.89 21.53
CA LEU A 175 -3.32 17.29 20.50
C LEU A 175 -3.89 17.51 19.10
N PHE A 176 -5.19 17.27 18.91
CA PHE A 176 -5.90 17.59 17.67
C PHE A 176 -5.84 19.08 17.32
N GLY A 177 -5.74 19.94 18.36
CA GLY A 177 -5.50 21.37 18.17
C GLY A 177 -4.14 21.70 17.56
N ALA A 178 -3.17 20.79 17.58
CA ALA A 178 -1.88 20.96 16.94
C ALA A 178 -1.89 20.59 15.43
N VAL A 179 -2.89 19.85 14.98
CA VAL A 179 -3.02 19.46 13.57
C VAL A 179 -3.80 20.51 12.81
N SER A 180 -3.21 21.08 11.77
CA SER A 180 -3.82 22.16 10.96
C SER A 180 -4.89 21.66 10.01
N ARG A 181 -4.66 20.51 9.37
CA ARG A 181 -5.54 19.89 8.37
C ARG A 181 -5.62 18.37 8.54
N PHE A 182 -6.80 17.84 8.24
CA PHE A 182 -7.08 16.41 8.26
C PHE A 182 -7.64 15.99 6.89
N GLY A 183 -6.83 15.28 6.09
CA GLY A 183 -7.30 14.58 4.90
C GLY A 183 -7.73 13.17 5.27
N VAL A 184 -9.02 12.87 5.16
CA VAL A 184 -9.61 11.60 5.56
C VAL A 184 -10.10 10.78 4.39
N GLN A 185 -10.20 9.46 4.58
CA GLN A 185 -10.57 8.54 3.50
C GLN A 185 -12.05 8.62 3.12
N ALA A 186 -12.95 8.79 4.10
CA ALA A 186 -14.38 8.72 3.88
C ALA A 186 -15.18 9.70 4.77
N ALA A 187 -16.45 9.91 4.42
CA ALA A 187 -17.36 10.75 5.21
C ALA A 187 -17.51 10.28 6.65
N GLY A 188 -17.58 8.96 6.88
CA GLY A 188 -17.64 8.40 8.23
C GLY A 188 -16.44 8.72 9.11
N ASP A 189 -15.23 8.84 8.53
CA ASP A 189 -14.04 9.28 9.26
C ASP A 189 -14.15 10.75 9.66
N ARG A 190 -14.64 11.60 8.74
CA ARG A 190 -14.92 13.02 9.02
C ARG A 190 -15.90 13.17 10.17
N ASP A 191 -17.03 12.47 10.13
CA ASP A 191 -18.10 12.60 11.13
C ASP A 191 -17.58 12.19 12.52
N ARG A 192 -16.77 11.14 12.60
CA ARG A 192 -16.11 10.72 13.84
C ARG A 192 -15.12 11.76 14.38
N LEU A 193 -14.34 12.41 13.51
CA LEU A 193 -13.44 13.47 13.93
C LEU A 193 -14.21 14.70 14.42
N VAL A 194 -15.33 15.05 13.78
CA VAL A 194 -16.22 16.12 14.25
C VAL A 194 -16.79 15.80 15.64
N GLU A 195 -17.25 14.55 15.86
CA GLU A 195 -17.73 14.11 17.19
C GLU A 195 -16.63 14.18 18.26
N LEU A 196 -15.37 13.99 17.88
CA LEU A 196 -14.21 14.17 18.76
C LEU A 196 -13.87 15.64 19.03
N GLY A 197 -14.59 16.58 18.41
CA GLY A 197 -14.45 18.01 18.62
C GLY A 197 -13.48 18.71 17.66
N ILE A 198 -13.15 18.09 16.55
CA ILE A 198 -12.36 18.75 15.51
C ILE A 198 -13.30 19.57 14.62
N GLU A 199 -12.92 20.81 14.37
CA GLU A 199 -13.68 21.73 13.53
C GLU A 199 -13.81 21.19 12.09
N ALA A 200 -15.04 21.15 11.56
CA ALA A 200 -15.32 20.57 10.23
C ALA A 200 -14.53 21.24 9.09
N GLY A 201 -14.25 22.55 9.18
CA GLY A 201 -13.48 23.31 8.21
C GLY A 201 -11.99 22.91 8.14
N ARG A 202 -11.50 22.10 9.08
CA ARG A 202 -10.14 21.54 9.08
C ARG A 202 -10.08 20.13 8.49
N ILE A 203 -11.23 19.56 8.13
CA ILE A 203 -11.32 18.17 7.64
C ILE A 203 -11.75 18.17 6.19
N THR A 204 -10.94 17.56 5.33
CA THR A 204 -11.21 17.36 3.90
C THR A 204 -11.34 15.87 3.62
N ILE A 205 -12.39 15.45 2.93
CA ILE A 205 -12.52 14.07 2.43
C ILE A 205 -11.66 13.98 1.18
N THR A 206 -10.46 13.43 1.30
CA THR A 206 -9.52 13.28 0.21
C THR A 206 -9.65 11.96 -0.55
N GLY A 207 -10.23 10.94 0.07
CA GLY A 207 -10.24 9.57 -0.45
C GLY A 207 -9.03 8.78 0.05
N ASN A 208 -8.87 7.55 -0.44
CA ASN A 208 -7.83 6.64 0.01
C ASN A 208 -6.67 6.56 -0.99
N LEU A 209 -5.53 7.11 -0.60
CA LEU A 209 -4.29 7.12 -1.40
C LEU A 209 -3.76 5.72 -1.75
N LYS A 210 -4.19 4.68 -1.05
CA LYS A 210 -3.83 3.29 -1.39
C LYS A 210 -4.42 2.84 -2.74
N TYR A 211 -5.50 3.49 -3.19
CA TYR A 211 -6.12 3.23 -4.50
C TYR A 211 -5.46 4.00 -5.65
N GLU A 212 -4.60 4.96 -5.32
CA GLU A 212 -3.82 5.66 -6.34
C GLU A 212 -2.71 4.76 -6.86
N SER A 213 -2.76 4.49 -8.13
CA SER A 213 -1.73 3.76 -8.87
C SER A 213 -1.51 4.50 -10.19
N PRO A 214 -0.29 4.65 -10.65
CA PRO A 214 -0.06 5.21 -11.98
C PRO A 214 -0.77 4.37 -13.04
N GLU A 215 -1.27 5.03 -14.08
CA GLU A 215 -1.84 4.31 -15.21
C GLU A 215 -0.72 3.52 -15.90
N PRO A 216 -0.89 2.19 -16.09
CA PRO A 216 0.14 1.41 -16.72
C PRO A 216 0.27 1.80 -18.19
N ALA A 217 1.52 1.90 -18.64
CA ALA A 217 1.81 2.21 -20.04
C ALA A 217 1.21 1.17 -20.96
N ALA A 218 0.59 1.62 -22.06
CA ALA A 218 0.16 0.73 -23.13
C ALA A 218 1.38 0.10 -23.80
N LYS A 219 1.26 -1.17 -24.16
CA LYS A 219 2.25 -1.96 -24.89
C LYS A 219 1.60 -2.55 -26.16
N PRO A 220 1.33 -1.72 -27.19
CA PRO A 220 0.54 -2.15 -28.35
C PRO A 220 1.06 -3.39 -29.04
N GLU A 221 2.39 -3.53 -29.14
CA GLU A 221 3.04 -4.70 -29.76
C GLU A 221 2.75 -5.98 -28.98
N LEU A 222 2.87 -5.94 -27.64
CA LEU A 222 2.57 -7.08 -26.80
C LEU A 222 1.08 -7.40 -26.81
N GLU A 223 0.22 -6.38 -26.77
CA GLU A 223 -1.23 -6.56 -26.85
C GLU A 223 -1.63 -7.23 -28.16
N SER A 224 -1.04 -6.80 -29.28
CA SER A 224 -1.26 -7.40 -30.61
C SER A 224 -0.79 -8.86 -30.65
N ALA A 225 0.42 -9.13 -30.15
CA ALA A 225 0.97 -10.49 -30.11
C ALA A 225 0.11 -11.44 -29.25
N LEU A 226 -0.37 -10.97 -28.10
CA LEU A 226 -1.26 -11.75 -27.24
C LEU A 226 -2.64 -12.02 -27.89
N ARG A 227 -3.22 -11.02 -28.56
CA ARG A 227 -4.47 -11.23 -29.33
C ARG A 227 -4.30 -12.25 -30.46
N GLN A 228 -3.16 -12.20 -31.14
CA GLN A 228 -2.82 -13.18 -32.19
C GLN A 228 -2.67 -14.58 -31.59
N ALA A 229 -1.89 -14.73 -30.51
CA ALA A 229 -1.70 -16.02 -29.82
C ALA A 229 -3.04 -16.58 -29.27
N ALA A 230 -3.91 -15.69 -28.78
CA ALA A 230 -5.24 -16.07 -28.31
C ALA A 230 -6.13 -16.63 -29.45
N GLY A 231 -5.98 -16.10 -30.67
CA GLY A 231 -6.78 -16.53 -31.83
C GLY A 231 -8.28 -16.47 -31.58
N GLY A 232 -8.75 -15.40 -30.94
CA GLY A 232 -10.15 -15.17 -30.59
C GLY A 232 -10.58 -15.77 -29.24
N ARG A 233 -9.76 -16.53 -28.56
CA ARG A 233 -10.05 -17.02 -27.19
C ARG A 233 -9.95 -15.89 -26.18
N PRO A 234 -10.78 -15.89 -25.11
CA PRO A 234 -10.61 -15.00 -23.98
C PRO A 234 -9.26 -15.23 -23.26
N LEU A 235 -8.69 -14.16 -22.68
CA LEU A 235 -7.47 -14.24 -21.87
C LEU A 235 -7.82 -14.39 -20.39
N LEU A 236 -7.24 -15.39 -19.75
CA LEU A 236 -7.18 -15.50 -18.30
C LEU A 236 -5.79 -15.03 -17.85
N VAL A 237 -5.70 -14.15 -16.86
CA VAL A 237 -4.43 -13.62 -16.39
C VAL A 237 -4.20 -14.01 -14.93
N ALA A 238 -3.21 -14.87 -14.68
CA ALA A 238 -2.73 -15.18 -13.34
C ALA A 238 -1.48 -14.32 -13.05
N GLY A 239 -1.70 -13.23 -12.34
CA GLY A 239 -0.67 -12.21 -12.13
C GLY A 239 0.05 -12.31 -10.79
N SER A 240 1.36 -12.11 -10.81
CA SER A 240 2.23 -12.11 -9.62
C SER A 240 2.15 -13.41 -8.80
N THR A 241 2.16 -14.55 -9.47
CA THR A 241 2.13 -15.86 -8.80
C THR A 241 3.41 -16.11 -7.99
N MET A 242 3.26 -16.83 -6.89
CA MET A 242 4.31 -17.18 -5.95
C MET A 242 4.58 -18.69 -5.99
N ALA A 243 5.73 -19.10 -5.43
CA ALA A 243 6.07 -20.52 -5.34
C ALA A 243 4.92 -21.34 -4.70
N GLY A 244 4.50 -22.40 -5.38
CA GLY A 244 3.40 -23.25 -4.97
C GLY A 244 2.04 -22.90 -5.55
N GLU A 245 1.90 -21.80 -6.29
CA GLU A 245 0.63 -21.39 -6.92
C GLU A 245 0.53 -21.79 -8.40
N GLU A 246 1.65 -21.85 -9.12
CA GLU A 246 1.64 -22.04 -10.58
C GLU A 246 1.05 -23.40 -10.99
N GLY A 247 1.33 -24.45 -10.22
CA GLY A 247 0.71 -25.78 -10.41
C GLY A 247 -0.82 -25.74 -10.25
N PRO A 248 -1.33 -25.33 -9.08
CA PRO A 248 -2.77 -25.13 -8.84
C PRO A 248 -3.45 -24.21 -9.87
N VAL A 249 -2.80 -23.13 -10.29
CA VAL A 249 -3.33 -22.22 -11.32
C VAL A 249 -3.44 -22.92 -12.68
N LEU A 250 -2.42 -23.72 -13.06
CA LEU A 250 -2.48 -24.52 -14.28
C LEU A 250 -3.58 -25.59 -14.23
N ASP A 251 -3.69 -26.27 -13.09
CA ASP A 251 -4.74 -27.27 -12.88
C ASP A 251 -6.12 -26.65 -13.01
N ALA A 252 -6.34 -25.48 -12.38
CA ALA A 252 -7.58 -24.71 -12.50
C ALA A 252 -7.87 -24.29 -13.96
N PHE A 253 -6.86 -23.86 -14.70
CA PHE A 253 -7.00 -23.50 -16.11
C PHE A 253 -7.44 -24.70 -16.97
N LEU A 254 -6.79 -25.87 -16.79
CA LEU A 254 -7.13 -27.07 -17.53
C LEU A 254 -8.57 -27.54 -17.20
N GLU A 255 -8.94 -27.52 -15.93
CA GLU A 255 -10.30 -27.89 -15.48
C GLU A 255 -11.39 -26.92 -15.97
N ALA A 256 -11.06 -25.64 -16.14
CA ALA A 256 -11.97 -24.64 -16.72
C ALA A 256 -12.16 -24.77 -18.24
N GLY A 257 -11.52 -25.74 -18.86
CA GLY A 257 -11.63 -26.04 -20.30
C GLY A 257 -10.33 -25.82 -21.10
N GLY A 258 -9.26 -25.36 -20.44
CA GLY A 258 -7.93 -25.29 -20.98
C GLY A 258 -7.80 -24.51 -22.29
N GLU A 259 -6.91 -24.98 -23.16
CA GLU A 259 -6.60 -24.34 -24.46
C GLU A 259 -7.78 -24.28 -25.43
N GLY A 260 -8.77 -25.15 -25.26
CA GLY A 260 -9.98 -25.16 -26.07
C GLY A 260 -10.86 -23.94 -25.84
N ARG A 261 -10.81 -23.36 -24.64
CA ARG A 261 -11.71 -22.28 -24.20
C ARG A 261 -11.02 -20.92 -23.97
N ALA A 262 -9.75 -20.93 -23.54
CA ALA A 262 -9.06 -19.69 -23.16
C ALA A 262 -7.55 -19.75 -23.49
N LEU A 263 -6.87 -18.61 -23.39
CA LEU A 263 -5.42 -18.49 -23.31
C LEU A 263 -5.07 -18.03 -21.89
N LEU A 264 -4.18 -18.77 -21.19
CA LEU A 264 -3.66 -18.35 -19.90
C LEU A 264 -2.39 -17.50 -20.07
N VAL A 265 -2.37 -16.30 -19.46
CA VAL A 265 -1.13 -15.54 -19.23
C VAL A 265 -0.73 -15.79 -17.78
N LEU A 266 0.41 -16.47 -17.59
CA LEU A 266 0.96 -16.80 -16.28
C LEU A 266 2.18 -15.92 -16.00
N ALA A 267 2.11 -15.11 -14.94
CA ALA A 267 3.10 -14.10 -14.61
C ALA A 267 3.69 -14.33 -13.20
N PRO A 268 4.79 -15.09 -13.07
CA PRO A 268 5.48 -15.27 -11.80
C PRO A 268 6.06 -13.95 -11.28
N ARG A 269 5.93 -13.71 -9.95
CA ARG A 269 6.34 -12.46 -9.30
C ARG A 269 7.84 -12.22 -9.33
N HIS A 270 8.64 -13.29 -9.29
CA HIS A 270 10.08 -13.25 -9.15
C HIS A 270 10.78 -13.73 -10.42
N PRO A 271 11.63 -12.89 -11.06
CA PRO A 271 12.34 -13.25 -12.29
C PRO A 271 13.21 -14.52 -12.19
N GLU A 272 13.79 -14.76 -11.03
CA GLU A 272 14.61 -15.94 -10.75
C GLU A 272 13.84 -17.26 -10.88
N ARG A 273 12.49 -17.20 -10.85
CA ARG A 273 11.62 -18.36 -10.96
C ARG A 273 11.11 -18.65 -12.38
N TRP A 274 11.37 -17.78 -13.34
CA TRP A 274 10.85 -17.96 -14.70
C TRP A 274 11.26 -19.29 -15.34
N ASN A 275 12.51 -19.72 -15.12
CA ASN A 275 12.98 -21.01 -15.63
C ASN A 275 12.35 -22.21 -14.91
N GLU A 276 12.10 -22.09 -13.60
CA GLU A 276 11.41 -23.10 -12.80
C GLU A 276 9.98 -23.30 -13.30
N VAL A 277 9.26 -22.19 -13.56
CA VAL A 277 7.87 -22.24 -14.05
C VAL A 277 7.80 -22.73 -15.49
N ASP A 278 8.75 -22.37 -16.35
CA ASP A 278 8.88 -22.89 -17.71
C ASP A 278 9.03 -24.43 -17.69
N GLU A 279 9.90 -24.94 -16.81
CA GLU A 279 10.09 -26.38 -16.62
C GLU A 279 8.83 -27.08 -16.10
N LEU A 280 8.11 -26.42 -15.17
CA LEU A 280 6.82 -26.90 -14.67
C LEU A 280 5.81 -27.05 -15.84
N LEU A 281 5.66 -26.04 -16.67
CA LEU A 281 4.74 -26.05 -17.82
C LEU A 281 5.11 -27.17 -18.80
N ARG A 282 6.40 -27.33 -19.08
CA ARG A 282 6.91 -28.38 -19.97
C ARG A 282 6.66 -29.77 -19.41
N THR A 283 6.94 -29.99 -18.13
CA THR A 283 6.73 -31.29 -17.45
C THR A 283 5.25 -31.67 -17.39
N ARG A 284 4.36 -30.70 -17.27
CA ARG A 284 2.92 -30.89 -17.28
C ARG A 284 2.33 -31.04 -18.69
N GLY A 285 3.15 -30.94 -19.75
CA GLY A 285 2.72 -31.06 -21.14
C GLY A 285 1.84 -29.89 -21.61
N ALA A 286 1.85 -28.76 -20.92
CA ALA A 286 1.12 -27.58 -21.33
C ALA A 286 1.81 -26.93 -22.53
N GLY A 287 1.12 -26.82 -23.65
CA GLY A 287 1.61 -26.09 -24.83
C GLY A 287 1.82 -24.61 -24.47
N HIS A 288 3.06 -24.16 -24.30
CA HIS A 288 3.34 -22.82 -23.85
C HIS A 288 4.42 -22.12 -24.65
N VAL A 289 4.44 -20.79 -24.54
CA VAL A 289 5.47 -19.93 -25.11
C VAL A 289 5.87 -18.88 -24.08
N ARG A 290 7.16 -18.54 -24.05
CA ARG A 290 7.64 -17.40 -23.27
C ARG A 290 7.25 -16.09 -23.94
N ARG A 291 6.95 -15.05 -23.14
CA ARG A 291 6.70 -13.70 -23.66
C ARG A 291 7.84 -13.20 -24.55
N THR A 292 9.08 -13.48 -24.20
CA THR A 292 10.27 -13.09 -24.98
C THR A 292 10.34 -13.76 -26.35
N ALA A 293 9.65 -14.87 -26.57
CA ALA A 293 9.56 -15.61 -27.85
C ALA A 293 8.16 -15.46 -28.51
N LEU A 294 7.28 -14.63 -28.00
CA LEU A 294 5.90 -14.54 -28.44
C LEU A 294 5.71 -13.98 -29.87
N ALA A 295 6.70 -13.25 -30.41
CA ALA A 295 6.61 -12.62 -31.73
C ALA A 295 6.48 -13.63 -32.90
N ALA A 296 6.83 -14.90 -32.69
CA ALA A 296 6.70 -15.96 -33.69
C ALA A 296 6.27 -17.29 -33.01
N PRO A 297 5.06 -17.37 -32.44
CA PRO A 297 4.60 -18.58 -31.77
C PRO A 297 4.42 -19.71 -32.81
N GLU A 298 5.03 -20.85 -32.55
CA GLU A 298 4.74 -22.08 -33.29
C GLU A 298 3.38 -22.62 -32.77
N GLY A 299 2.33 -22.50 -33.59
CA GLY A 299 1.01 -22.99 -33.25
C GLY A 299 0.17 -22.04 -32.35
N ARG A 300 -0.81 -22.63 -31.66
CA ARG A 300 -1.72 -21.93 -30.74
C ARG A 300 -1.33 -22.31 -29.29
N PRO A 301 -0.58 -21.50 -28.57
CA PRO A 301 -0.22 -21.85 -27.20
C PRO A 301 -1.44 -21.88 -26.28
N ALA A 302 -1.42 -22.77 -25.28
CA ALA A 302 -2.35 -22.80 -24.17
C ALA A 302 -1.98 -21.76 -23.11
N VAL A 303 -0.68 -21.55 -22.91
CA VAL A 303 -0.14 -20.65 -21.89
C VAL A 303 0.92 -19.72 -22.48
N VAL A 304 0.87 -18.45 -22.10
CA VAL A 304 1.98 -17.50 -22.28
C VAL A 304 2.63 -17.27 -20.92
N LEU A 305 3.87 -17.70 -20.75
CA LEU A 305 4.68 -17.38 -19.59
C LEU A 305 5.22 -15.96 -19.71
N LEU A 306 4.78 -15.04 -18.85
CA LEU A 306 5.23 -13.65 -18.84
C LEU A 306 6.59 -13.55 -18.13
N ASP A 307 7.66 -13.71 -18.90
CA ASP A 307 9.06 -13.63 -18.46
C ASP A 307 9.65 -12.22 -18.65
N SER A 308 8.89 -11.20 -18.29
CA SER A 308 9.29 -9.78 -18.40
C SER A 308 8.76 -8.96 -17.24
N LEU A 309 9.41 -7.84 -16.96
CA LEU A 309 9.02 -6.93 -15.88
C LEU A 309 8.27 -5.71 -16.41
N GLY A 310 7.32 -5.20 -15.61
CA GLY A 310 6.61 -3.94 -15.88
C GLY A 310 5.51 -4.03 -16.94
N GLU A 311 5.17 -5.21 -17.45
CA GLU A 311 4.15 -5.41 -18.49
C GLU A 311 2.81 -5.88 -17.92
N LEU A 312 2.81 -6.63 -16.81
CA LEU A 312 1.64 -7.28 -16.24
C LEU A 312 0.47 -6.30 -15.98
N ALA A 313 0.72 -5.18 -15.35
CA ALA A 313 -0.33 -4.23 -14.97
C ALA A 313 -1.13 -3.71 -16.19
N GLY A 314 -0.46 -3.53 -17.34
CA GLY A 314 -1.11 -3.14 -18.59
C GLY A 314 -1.90 -4.26 -19.24
N LEU A 315 -1.49 -5.52 -19.05
CA LEU A 315 -2.12 -6.67 -19.67
C LEU A 315 -3.51 -7.00 -19.10
N TYR A 316 -3.80 -6.59 -17.87
CA TYR A 316 -5.14 -6.81 -17.31
C TYR A 316 -6.26 -6.19 -18.15
N ARG A 317 -6.00 -5.14 -18.96
CA ARG A 317 -6.99 -4.58 -19.89
C ARG A 317 -7.49 -5.57 -20.94
N LEU A 318 -6.74 -6.64 -21.21
CA LEU A 318 -7.11 -7.70 -22.15
C LEU A 318 -7.77 -8.89 -21.47
N ALA A 319 -7.74 -8.95 -20.16
CA ALA A 319 -8.19 -10.11 -19.41
C ALA A 319 -9.72 -10.22 -19.39
N ALA A 320 -10.23 -11.40 -19.67
CA ALA A 320 -11.61 -11.77 -19.40
C ALA A 320 -11.84 -12.09 -17.93
N ALA A 321 -10.81 -12.63 -17.24
CA ALA A 321 -10.77 -12.80 -15.79
C ALA A 321 -9.32 -12.82 -15.29
N ALA A 322 -9.13 -12.47 -14.01
CA ALA A 322 -7.83 -12.44 -13.38
C ALA A 322 -7.78 -13.28 -12.10
N PHE A 323 -6.62 -13.85 -11.83
CA PHE A 323 -6.24 -14.35 -10.51
C PHE A 323 -5.07 -13.54 -9.98
N ILE A 324 -5.16 -13.08 -8.73
CA ILE A 324 -4.07 -12.35 -8.07
C ILE A 324 -3.27 -13.31 -7.21
N GLY A 325 -2.01 -13.48 -7.56
CA GLY A 325 -1.08 -14.39 -6.89
C GLY A 325 -0.65 -13.92 -5.50
N GLY A 326 0.07 -14.81 -4.81
CA GLY A 326 0.43 -14.65 -3.40
C GLY A 326 -0.76 -14.80 -2.47
N THR A 327 -1.85 -15.35 -2.96
CA THR A 327 -3.13 -15.43 -2.24
C THR A 327 -3.56 -16.85 -1.88
N LEU A 328 -3.22 -17.87 -2.65
CA LEU A 328 -3.40 -19.28 -2.30
C LEU A 328 -2.30 -19.76 -1.32
N VAL A 329 -1.15 -19.12 -1.33
CA VAL A 329 -0.06 -19.34 -0.38
C VAL A 329 -0.02 -18.23 0.67
N PRO A 330 0.55 -18.45 1.89
CA PRO A 330 0.47 -17.49 2.99
C PRO A 330 1.43 -16.28 2.85
N THR A 331 1.55 -15.69 1.65
CA THR A 331 2.45 -14.56 1.38
C THR A 331 1.76 -13.20 1.51
N GLY A 332 0.41 -13.15 1.63
CA GLY A 332 -0.32 -11.92 1.93
C GLY A 332 -0.92 -11.20 0.74
N GLY A 333 -0.79 -11.79 -0.45
CA GLY A 333 -1.39 -11.28 -1.69
C GLY A 333 -0.64 -10.12 -2.33
N HIS A 334 -0.99 -9.87 -3.59
CA HIS A 334 -0.53 -8.74 -4.39
C HIS A 334 -1.67 -7.73 -4.63
N ASN A 335 -1.36 -6.65 -5.34
CA ASN A 335 -2.26 -5.51 -5.53
C ASN A 335 -3.42 -5.85 -6.49
N PRO A 336 -4.68 -5.94 -6.04
CA PRO A 336 -5.81 -6.25 -6.91
C PRO A 336 -6.25 -5.06 -7.77
N LEU A 337 -5.84 -3.84 -7.44
CA LEU A 337 -6.25 -2.64 -8.17
C LEU A 337 -5.71 -2.59 -9.59
N GLU A 338 -4.62 -3.32 -9.86
CA GLU A 338 -4.06 -3.42 -11.21
C GLU A 338 -5.05 -4.04 -12.20
N ALA A 339 -5.82 -5.04 -11.76
CA ALA A 339 -6.89 -5.65 -12.53
C ALA A 339 -8.22 -4.89 -12.39
N ALA A 340 -8.59 -4.51 -11.16
CA ALA A 340 -9.87 -3.85 -10.86
C ALA A 340 -10.10 -2.57 -11.65
N ARG A 341 -9.06 -1.79 -11.92
CA ARG A 341 -9.12 -0.55 -12.70
C ARG A 341 -9.62 -0.71 -14.13
N PHE A 342 -9.53 -1.92 -14.66
CA PHE A 342 -10.03 -2.26 -16.01
C PHE A 342 -11.39 -2.96 -15.97
N GLY A 343 -12.02 -3.05 -14.80
CA GLY A 343 -13.30 -3.74 -14.66
C GLY A 343 -13.21 -5.25 -14.90
N VAL A 344 -12.06 -5.85 -14.62
CA VAL A 344 -11.83 -7.28 -14.76
C VAL A 344 -12.33 -8.01 -13.53
N PRO A 345 -13.10 -9.10 -13.65
CA PRO A 345 -13.46 -9.96 -12.52
C PRO A 345 -12.21 -10.62 -11.94
N ILE A 346 -12.10 -10.62 -10.63
CA ILE A 346 -10.89 -11.03 -9.92
C ILE A 346 -11.20 -12.22 -9.02
N ALA A 347 -10.36 -13.27 -9.08
CA ALA A 347 -10.30 -14.32 -8.09
C ALA A 347 -9.07 -14.12 -7.18
N VAL A 348 -9.23 -14.35 -5.86
CA VAL A 348 -8.16 -14.26 -4.87
C VAL A 348 -8.27 -15.43 -3.88
N GLY A 349 -7.13 -15.95 -3.46
CA GLY A 349 -7.07 -16.93 -2.36
C GLY A 349 -7.35 -16.32 -0.97
N PRO A 350 -7.25 -17.11 0.10
CA PRO A 350 -7.55 -16.67 1.46
C PRO A 350 -6.54 -15.66 2.02
N SER A 351 -5.31 -15.64 1.51
CA SER A 351 -4.21 -14.85 2.06
C SER A 351 -4.15 -13.45 1.45
N MET A 352 -4.79 -12.46 2.09
CA MET A 352 -4.79 -11.05 1.68
C MET A 352 -4.35 -10.12 2.82
N HIS A 353 -3.48 -10.58 3.70
CA HIS A 353 -3.13 -9.83 4.91
C HIS A 353 -2.27 -8.58 4.64
N ASN A 354 -1.60 -8.47 3.48
CA ASN A 354 -0.93 -7.24 3.07
C ASN A 354 -1.91 -6.14 2.63
N PHE A 355 -3.14 -6.53 2.24
CA PHE A 355 -4.18 -5.66 1.70
C PHE A 355 -5.51 -5.75 2.47
N ARG A 356 -5.48 -6.00 3.79
CA ARG A 356 -6.67 -6.32 4.61
C ARG A 356 -7.85 -5.36 4.45
N GLU A 357 -7.57 -4.06 4.42
CA GLU A 357 -8.63 -3.04 4.32
C GLU A 357 -9.28 -3.03 2.95
N MET A 358 -8.45 -3.15 1.92
CA MET A 358 -8.88 -3.27 0.54
C MET A 358 -9.67 -4.56 0.35
N ALA A 359 -9.14 -5.69 0.86
CA ALA A 359 -9.82 -6.97 0.84
C ALA A 359 -11.21 -6.90 1.48
N ALA A 360 -11.32 -6.27 2.66
CA ALA A 360 -12.62 -6.06 3.31
C ALA A 360 -13.59 -5.18 2.49
N ALA A 361 -13.09 -4.23 1.71
CA ALA A 361 -13.92 -3.43 0.81
C ALA A 361 -14.43 -4.26 -0.37
N PHE A 362 -13.55 -5.02 -1.01
CA PHE A 362 -13.90 -5.91 -2.12
C PHE A 362 -14.88 -7.01 -1.68
N ASP A 363 -14.68 -7.59 -0.49
CA ASP A 363 -15.61 -8.60 0.09
C ASP A 363 -17.02 -8.00 0.29
N ARG A 364 -17.12 -6.80 0.88
CA ARG A 364 -18.42 -6.16 1.14
C ARG A 364 -19.21 -5.83 -0.13
N THR A 365 -18.53 -5.51 -1.19
CA THR A 365 -19.15 -5.11 -2.46
C THR A 365 -19.32 -6.26 -3.44
N GLY A 366 -18.78 -7.45 -3.12
CA GLY A 366 -18.75 -8.58 -4.06
C GLY A 366 -17.94 -8.27 -5.33
N ALA A 367 -16.88 -7.47 -5.19
CA ALA A 367 -16.04 -7.02 -6.30
C ALA A 367 -15.00 -8.07 -6.75
N TRP A 368 -14.99 -9.22 -6.10
CA TRP A 368 -14.17 -10.38 -6.44
C TRP A 368 -14.77 -11.68 -5.92
N ARG A 369 -14.20 -12.83 -6.35
CA ARG A 369 -14.47 -14.14 -5.73
C ARG A 369 -13.27 -14.58 -4.89
N ARG A 370 -13.54 -15.05 -3.67
CA ARG A 370 -12.55 -15.81 -2.90
C ARG A 370 -12.60 -17.27 -3.32
N VAL A 371 -11.41 -17.85 -3.45
CA VAL A 371 -11.23 -19.24 -3.85
C VAL A 371 -10.26 -19.93 -2.87
N ALA A 372 -10.61 -21.06 -2.34
CA ALA A 372 -9.78 -21.78 -1.38
C ALA A 372 -8.66 -22.58 -2.05
N ASP A 373 -8.88 -23.06 -3.28
CA ASP A 373 -8.00 -23.98 -3.98
C ASP A 373 -8.16 -23.88 -5.52
N ALA A 374 -7.48 -24.78 -6.22
CA ALA A 374 -7.54 -24.87 -7.68
C ALA A 374 -8.95 -25.18 -8.21
N GLY A 375 -9.71 -26.04 -7.52
CA GLY A 375 -11.06 -26.42 -7.94
C GLY A 375 -12.03 -25.25 -7.88
N GLU A 376 -11.99 -24.45 -6.80
CA GLU A 376 -12.79 -23.24 -6.69
C GLU A 376 -12.34 -22.16 -7.69
N LEU A 377 -11.05 -22.05 -7.99
CA LEU A 377 -10.55 -21.16 -9.04
C LEU A 377 -11.03 -21.60 -10.41
N ALA A 378 -11.00 -22.90 -10.70
CA ALA A 378 -11.54 -23.46 -11.95
C ALA A 378 -13.03 -23.15 -12.12
N ALA A 379 -13.81 -23.35 -11.05
CA ALA A 379 -15.24 -23.02 -11.04
C ALA A 379 -15.48 -21.53 -11.31
N ALA A 380 -14.73 -20.65 -10.63
CA ALA A 380 -14.84 -19.20 -10.85
C ALA A 380 -14.54 -18.80 -12.30
N TRP A 381 -13.47 -19.33 -12.88
CA TRP A 381 -13.12 -19.06 -14.28
C TRP A 381 -14.11 -19.64 -15.27
N ARG A 382 -14.62 -20.85 -15.01
CA ARG A 382 -15.64 -21.49 -15.85
C ARG A 382 -16.91 -20.66 -15.87
N ASP A 383 -17.42 -20.28 -14.70
CA ASP A 383 -18.62 -19.46 -14.57
C ASP A 383 -18.50 -18.14 -15.35
N TRP A 384 -17.37 -17.43 -15.19
CA TRP A 384 -17.15 -16.17 -15.89
C TRP A 384 -16.95 -16.31 -17.42
N LEU A 385 -16.43 -17.45 -17.87
CA LEU A 385 -16.35 -17.76 -19.31
C LEU A 385 -17.71 -18.14 -19.89
N GLU A 386 -18.59 -18.74 -19.10
CA GLU A 386 -19.95 -19.15 -19.49
C GLU A 386 -20.97 -18.03 -19.34
N ASP A 387 -20.81 -17.20 -18.30
CA ASP A 387 -21.66 -16.02 -18.05
C ASP A 387 -20.82 -14.72 -18.07
N PRO A 388 -20.62 -14.12 -19.25
CA PRO A 388 -19.90 -12.85 -19.38
C PRO A 388 -20.62 -11.66 -18.71
N GLU A 389 -21.91 -11.79 -18.34
CA GLU A 389 -22.63 -10.73 -17.65
C GLU A 389 -22.29 -10.71 -16.16
N ASP A 390 -22.28 -11.86 -15.48
CA ASP A 390 -21.77 -11.97 -14.11
C ASP A 390 -20.31 -11.54 -14.01
N ALA A 391 -19.48 -11.92 -15.00
CA ALA A 391 -18.10 -11.47 -15.09
C ALA A 391 -17.98 -9.94 -15.13
N ARG A 392 -18.75 -9.28 -16.02
CA ARG A 392 -18.77 -7.82 -16.13
C ARG A 392 -19.30 -7.14 -14.89
N GLU A 393 -20.35 -7.68 -14.26
CA GLU A 393 -20.92 -7.10 -13.05
C GLU A 393 -19.93 -7.18 -11.88
N THR A 394 -19.25 -8.32 -11.69
CA THR A 394 -18.19 -8.48 -10.68
C THR A 394 -17.05 -7.49 -10.93
N GLY A 395 -16.58 -7.40 -12.18
CA GLY A 395 -15.53 -6.46 -12.57
C GLY A 395 -15.93 -5.00 -12.40
N ARG A 396 -17.18 -4.65 -12.75
CA ARG A 396 -17.74 -3.30 -12.58
C ARG A 396 -17.72 -2.84 -11.11
N ARG A 397 -18.05 -3.73 -10.17
CA ARG A 397 -17.97 -3.42 -8.73
C ARG A 397 -16.54 -3.12 -8.30
N GLY A 398 -15.55 -3.85 -8.84
CA GLY A 398 -14.13 -3.58 -8.61
C GLY A 398 -13.70 -2.23 -9.17
N LEU A 399 -14.09 -1.90 -10.40
CA LEU A 399 -13.82 -0.62 -11.04
C LEU A 399 -14.46 0.54 -10.25
N GLN A 400 -15.69 0.39 -9.79
CA GLN A 400 -16.37 1.40 -8.99
C GLN A 400 -15.59 1.74 -7.72
N LEU A 401 -15.07 0.74 -7.00
CA LEU A 401 -14.21 0.98 -5.82
C LEU A 401 -12.95 1.78 -6.17
N VAL A 402 -12.35 1.53 -7.33
CA VAL A 402 -11.19 2.31 -7.79
C VAL A 402 -11.60 3.75 -8.10
N GLU A 403 -12.72 3.94 -8.79
CA GLU A 403 -13.18 5.26 -9.23
C GLU A 403 -13.66 6.14 -8.07
N GLU A 404 -14.32 5.58 -7.07
CA GLU A 404 -14.72 6.30 -5.84
C GLU A 404 -13.53 6.90 -5.10
N ASN A 405 -12.35 6.32 -5.26
CA ASN A 405 -11.11 6.80 -4.66
C ASN A 405 -10.21 7.58 -5.63
N ARG A 406 -10.58 7.68 -6.90
CA ARG A 406 -9.81 8.42 -7.92
C ARG A 406 -9.66 9.90 -7.53
N GLY A 407 -8.47 10.45 -7.76
CA GLY A 407 -8.16 11.84 -7.43
C GLY A 407 -7.88 12.09 -5.96
N ALA A 408 -7.72 11.03 -5.14
CA ALA A 408 -7.32 11.18 -3.75
C ALA A 408 -5.98 11.91 -3.61
N LEU A 409 -5.04 11.65 -4.52
CA LEU A 409 -3.74 12.30 -4.54
C LEU A 409 -3.87 13.81 -4.84
N ALA A 410 -4.63 14.17 -5.87
CA ALA A 410 -4.84 15.57 -6.22
C ALA A 410 -5.51 16.35 -5.08
N ARG A 411 -6.59 15.82 -4.50
CA ARG A 411 -7.25 16.44 -3.34
C ARG A 411 -6.35 16.53 -2.12
N THR A 412 -5.46 15.56 -1.92
CA THR A 412 -4.48 15.58 -0.82
C THR A 412 -3.43 16.68 -1.04
N LEU A 413 -2.92 16.84 -2.26
CA LEU A 413 -1.96 17.88 -2.61
C LEU A 413 -2.59 19.28 -2.49
N GLU A 414 -3.81 19.47 -2.97
CA GLU A 414 -4.58 20.71 -2.81
C GLU A 414 -4.74 21.09 -1.33
N MET A 415 -5.13 20.11 -0.48
CA MET A 415 -5.23 20.32 0.96
C MET A 415 -3.89 20.71 1.60
N LEU A 416 -2.77 20.17 1.12
CA LEU A 416 -1.42 20.41 1.64
C LEU A 416 -0.81 21.72 1.10
N GLY A 417 -1.21 22.22 -0.07
CA GLY A 417 -0.66 23.42 -0.72
C GLY A 417 -0.46 24.60 0.22
N PRO A 418 -1.47 25.04 0.98
CA PRO A 418 -1.34 26.16 1.93
C PRO A 418 -0.32 25.93 3.05
N LEU A 419 -0.02 24.67 3.41
CA LEU A 419 0.97 24.30 4.44
C LEU A 419 2.39 24.26 3.89
N LEU A 420 2.53 24.10 2.58
CA LEU A 420 3.82 24.02 1.88
C LEU A 420 4.30 25.39 1.38
N GLY A 421 3.42 26.40 1.39
CA GLY A 421 3.73 27.76 0.96
C GLY A 421 3.86 27.92 -0.56
N HIS A 422 3.27 26.99 -1.31
CA HIS A 422 3.18 27.04 -2.78
C HIS A 422 1.77 26.69 -3.22
N ASP A 423 1.30 27.30 -4.30
CA ASP A 423 0.22 26.74 -5.11
C ASP A 423 0.80 25.51 -5.80
N VAL A 424 0.40 24.32 -5.32
CA VAL A 424 0.81 23.02 -5.88
C VAL A 424 -0.13 22.64 -7.01
#